data_4c900015aa7d52dfb602e3ee51d8874c
#
_entry.id   4c900015aa7d52dfb602e3ee51d8874c
#
_cell.length_a   1.000
_cell.length_b   1.000
_cell.length_c   1.000
_cell.angle_alpha   90.00
_cell.angle_beta   90.00
_cell.angle_gamma   90.00
#
_symmetry.space_group_name_H-M   'P 1'
#
loop_
_entity.id
_entity.type
_entity.pdbx_description
1 polymer ?
#
loop_
_entity_poly.entity_id
_entity_poly.type
_entity_poly.pdbx_seq_one_letter_code
_entity_poly.pdbx_strand_id
1 'polypeptide(L)'
;AQAGYYYNLQAPGSEFGTMKLQTAENDDPIVAQVKIWDNKEHKIRTRFSLRRLVTEEDGSLSVKLPCGSYEAEVTCGPEYSTVLVPFEITKDKVTTIKARLARIAHLTDHGWTAGDLHHHSIYSSPAYGGTDPVIETPDQVCRSMKSLGMQFGALSDHHNVLNHEEWQRQNNNFTPIISKEISTSNGHVLQLGVDDDVIYEIPKGKERTTEKLRNEFIRICSEIRKKGGLPQVNHPFDVSFSTRYNSEFWDMVEIFESMEIWNGATPF
;
A
#
# COMPACT_ATOMS: atom_id res chain seq x y z
N ALA A 1 -1.46 1.62 -4.90
CA ALA A 1 -2.84 1.64 -5.41
C ALA A 1 -2.93 0.64 -6.55
N GLN A 2 -3.48 -0.52 -6.29
CA GLN A 2 -3.96 -1.40 -7.33
C GLN A 2 -5.33 -0.90 -7.78
N ALA A 3 -5.39 0.25 -8.41
CA ALA A 3 -6.43 0.45 -9.36
C ALA A 3 -6.25 -0.68 -10.37
N GLY A 4 -7.00 -1.75 -10.20
CA GLY A 4 -7.10 -2.80 -11.18
C GLY A 4 -7.60 -2.15 -12.45
N TYR A 5 -6.71 -1.66 -13.27
CA TYR A 5 -7.00 -1.42 -14.65
C TYR A 5 -7.29 -2.80 -15.24
N TYR A 6 -8.51 -3.27 -14.96
CA TYR A 6 -9.11 -4.32 -15.73
C TYR A 6 -9.29 -3.72 -17.13
N TYR A 7 -8.23 -3.74 -17.90
CA TYR A 7 -8.43 -3.73 -19.33
C TYR A 7 -9.28 -4.96 -19.57
N ASN A 8 -10.55 -4.70 -19.85
CA ASN A 8 -11.46 -5.72 -20.30
C ASN A 8 -10.99 -6.10 -21.71
N LEU A 9 -9.97 -6.98 -21.77
CA LEU A 9 -9.44 -7.56 -23.02
C LEU A 9 -10.45 -8.55 -23.63
N GLN A 10 -11.73 -8.30 -23.45
CA GLN A 10 -12.78 -8.95 -24.20
C GLN A 10 -12.80 -8.35 -25.61
N ALA A 11 -11.79 -8.70 -26.40
CA ALA A 11 -12.00 -8.62 -27.85
C ALA A 11 -13.22 -9.49 -28.17
N PRO A 12 -14.19 -8.99 -28.95
CA PRO A 12 -15.33 -9.80 -29.40
C PRO A 12 -14.83 -11.12 -30.00
N GLY A 13 -15.30 -12.26 -29.48
CA GLY A 13 -14.88 -13.59 -29.94
C GLY A 13 -13.71 -14.22 -29.17
N SER A 14 -13.15 -13.58 -28.13
CA SER A 14 -12.13 -14.20 -27.28
C SER A 14 -12.70 -15.38 -26.51
N GLU A 15 -12.01 -16.50 -26.57
CA GLU A 15 -12.28 -17.69 -25.75
C GLU A 15 -11.53 -17.58 -24.44
N PHE A 16 -12.11 -18.07 -23.34
CA PHE A 16 -11.56 -17.95 -21.99
C PHE A 16 -11.49 -19.30 -21.28
N GLY A 17 -10.52 -19.42 -20.39
CA GLY A 17 -10.45 -20.45 -19.34
C GLY A 17 -10.11 -19.83 -18.01
N THR A 18 -9.89 -20.65 -17.00
CA THR A 18 -9.60 -20.22 -15.63
C THR A 18 -8.23 -20.74 -15.18
N MET A 19 -7.36 -19.83 -14.73
CA MET A 19 -6.19 -20.21 -13.95
C MET A 19 -6.56 -20.30 -12.47
N LYS A 20 -6.12 -21.37 -11.79
CA LYS A 20 -6.09 -21.46 -10.32
C LYS A 20 -4.64 -21.61 -9.88
N LEU A 21 -4.20 -20.74 -8.96
CA LEU A 21 -2.87 -20.78 -8.37
C LEU A 21 -2.98 -21.11 -6.88
N GLN A 22 -2.02 -21.89 -6.38
CA GLN A 22 -1.77 -22.07 -4.96
C GLN A 22 -0.33 -21.68 -4.65
N THR A 23 -0.13 -20.80 -3.67
CA THR A 23 1.18 -20.36 -3.17
C THR A 23 1.45 -20.92 -1.79
N ALA A 24 2.71 -21.33 -1.54
CA ALA A 24 3.13 -21.88 -0.26
C ALA A 24 4.62 -21.64 0.01
N GLU A 25 4.97 -21.52 1.30
CA GLU A 25 6.32 -21.66 1.85
C GLU A 25 6.35 -22.94 2.68
N ASN A 26 7.25 -23.89 2.38
CA ASN A 26 7.37 -25.17 3.10
C ASN A 26 6.03 -25.93 3.28
N ASP A 27 5.15 -25.86 2.27
CA ASP A 27 3.78 -26.42 2.24
C ASP A 27 2.73 -25.62 3.06
N ASP A 28 3.12 -24.61 3.83
CA ASP A 28 2.18 -23.68 4.48
C ASP A 28 1.72 -22.61 3.48
N PRO A 29 0.42 -22.31 3.41
CA PRO A 29 -0.10 -21.26 2.55
C PRO A 29 0.53 -19.90 2.87
N ILE A 30 0.86 -19.12 1.83
CA ILE A 30 1.42 -17.78 1.97
C ILE A 30 0.74 -16.79 1.03
N VAL A 31 0.45 -15.59 1.54
CA VAL A 31 -0.02 -14.47 0.70
C VAL A 31 1.13 -14.00 -0.19
N ALA A 32 0.91 -13.94 -1.49
CA ALA A 32 1.94 -13.59 -2.46
C ALA A 32 1.44 -12.61 -3.52
N GLN A 33 2.35 -11.81 -4.03
CA GLN A 33 2.10 -10.98 -5.21
C GLN A 33 2.28 -11.83 -6.48
N VAL A 34 1.36 -11.68 -7.41
CA VAL A 34 1.35 -12.41 -8.69
C VAL A 34 1.28 -11.43 -9.83
N LYS A 35 2.23 -11.51 -10.75
CA LYS A 35 2.18 -10.82 -12.05
C LYS A 35 2.01 -11.86 -13.13
N ILE A 36 1.08 -11.63 -14.03
CA ILE A 36 0.82 -12.53 -15.16
C ILE A 36 1.34 -11.87 -16.44
N TRP A 37 2.17 -12.59 -17.17
CA TRP A 37 2.78 -12.16 -18.41
C TRP A 37 2.26 -12.97 -19.59
N ASP A 38 1.95 -12.31 -20.71
CA ASP A 38 1.72 -12.98 -21.98
C ASP A 38 3.05 -13.48 -22.54
N ASN A 39 3.13 -14.74 -22.89
CA ASN A 39 4.36 -15.38 -23.40
C ASN A 39 4.88 -14.78 -24.71
N LYS A 40 4.05 -14.06 -25.46
CA LYS A 40 4.44 -13.37 -26.68
C LYS A 40 5.30 -12.13 -26.43
N GLU A 41 5.18 -11.52 -25.27
CA GLU A 41 5.91 -10.29 -24.89
C GLU A 41 7.22 -10.56 -24.12
N HIS A 42 7.53 -11.81 -23.82
CA HIS A 42 8.66 -12.20 -22.95
C HIS A 42 10.07 -11.86 -23.44
N LYS A 43 10.24 -11.45 -24.67
CA LYS A 43 11.58 -11.06 -25.15
C LYS A 43 12.07 -9.74 -24.56
N ILE A 44 11.15 -8.91 -24.08
CA ILE A 44 11.46 -7.69 -23.35
C ILE A 44 10.48 -7.67 -22.18
N ARG A 45 10.95 -7.94 -20.95
CA ARG A 45 10.17 -7.71 -19.74
C ARG A 45 9.80 -6.24 -19.72
N THR A 46 8.66 -5.93 -20.27
CA THR A 46 8.13 -4.57 -20.21
C THR A 46 7.78 -4.26 -18.75
N ARG A 47 7.82 -2.99 -18.41
CA ARG A 47 7.54 -2.47 -17.06
C ARG A 47 6.14 -2.81 -16.55
N PHE A 48 5.29 -3.39 -17.41
CA PHE A 48 3.88 -3.65 -17.16
C PHE A 48 3.55 -5.11 -17.42
N SER A 49 3.10 -5.81 -16.37
CA SER A 49 2.45 -7.11 -16.51
C SER A 49 1.02 -6.93 -16.98
N LEU A 50 0.42 -7.95 -17.60
CA LEU A 50 -1.00 -7.96 -17.97
C LEU A 50 -1.89 -7.75 -16.72
N ARG A 51 -1.51 -8.34 -15.59
CA ARG A 51 -2.18 -8.20 -14.31
C ARG A 51 -1.20 -8.29 -13.17
N ARG A 52 -1.43 -7.48 -12.15
CA ARG A 52 -0.84 -7.61 -10.82
C ARG A 52 -1.96 -8.00 -9.87
N LEU A 53 -1.77 -9.09 -9.17
CA LEU A 53 -2.76 -9.70 -8.30
C LEU A 53 -2.11 -10.06 -6.97
N VAL A 54 -2.95 -10.28 -5.96
CA VAL A 54 -2.54 -10.78 -4.65
C VAL A 54 -3.37 -12.02 -4.35
N THR A 55 -2.75 -13.07 -3.83
CA THR A 55 -3.46 -14.27 -3.39
C THR A 55 -4.28 -13.99 -2.14
N GLU A 56 -5.27 -14.85 -1.87
CA GLU A 56 -6.02 -14.84 -0.62
C GLU A 56 -5.14 -15.32 0.56
N GLU A 57 -5.65 -15.22 1.79
CA GLU A 57 -4.94 -15.64 3.02
C GLU A 57 -4.55 -17.15 3.01
N ASP A 58 -5.32 -17.96 2.31
CA ASP A 58 -5.04 -19.38 2.10
C ASP A 58 -4.07 -19.67 0.94
N GLY A 59 -3.44 -18.63 0.39
CA GLY A 59 -2.52 -18.72 -0.74
C GLY A 59 -3.20 -18.98 -2.08
N SER A 60 -4.54 -18.99 -2.15
CA SER A 60 -5.25 -19.27 -3.38
C SER A 60 -5.46 -18.02 -4.26
N LEU A 61 -5.52 -18.22 -5.56
CA LEU A 61 -5.91 -17.19 -6.53
C LEU A 61 -6.63 -17.84 -7.71
N SER A 62 -7.76 -17.26 -8.12
CA SER A 62 -8.51 -17.71 -9.29
C SER A 62 -8.73 -16.55 -10.26
N VAL A 63 -8.30 -16.71 -11.52
CA VAL A 63 -8.38 -15.66 -12.53
C VAL A 63 -8.89 -16.21 -13.85
N LYS A 64 -9.85 -15.53 -14.45
CA LYS A 64 -10.32 -15.81 -15.82
C LYS A 64 -9.42 -15.08 -16.82
N LEU A 65 -8.84 -15.81 -17.76
CA LEU A 65 -7.90 -15.30 -18.77
C LEU A 65 -8.33 -15.75 -20.16
N PRO A 66 -8.01 -14.98 -21.23
CA PRO A 66 -8.14 -15.45 -22.61
C PRO A 66 -7.32 -16.72 -22.84
N CYS A 67 -7.71 -17.54 -23.82
CA CYS A 67 -6.91 -18.70 -24.23
C CYS A 67 -5.54 -18.26 -24.75
N GLY A 68 -4.48 -18.93 -24.29
CA GLY A 68 -3.10 -18.58 -24.65
C GLY A 68 -2.07 -19.13 -23.70
N SER A 69 -0.81 -18.84 -23.99
CA SER A 69 0.35 -19.22 -23.15
C SER A 69 0.80 -18.04 -22.31
N TYR A 70 1.01 -18.29 -21.03
CA TYR A 70 1.31 -17.30 -20.01
C TYR A 70 2.46 -17.74 -19.09
N GLU A 71 3.00 -16.80 -18.35
CA GLU A 71 3.88 -17.05 -17.21
C GLU A 71 3.39 -16.27 -15.99
N ALA A 72 3.27 -16.92 -14.86
CA ALA A 72 3.06 -16.27 -13.56
C ALA A 72 4.41 -16.01 -12.89
N GLU A 73 4.68 -14.74 -12.59
CA GLU A 73 5.79 -14.31 -11.72
C GLU A 73 5.23 -14.13 -10.32
N VAL A 74 5.69 -14.96 -9.37
CA VAL A 74 5.18 -15.01 -8.00
C VAL A 74 6.29 -14.66 -7.02
N THR A 75 6.02 -13.73 -6.09
CA THR A 75 6.95 -13.30 -5.05
C THR A 75 6.22 -12.92 -3.75
N CYS A 76 6.93 -12.96 -2.62
CA CYS A 76 6.46 -12.44 -1.33
C CYS A 76 7.48 -11.44 -0.76
N GLY A 77 7.85 -10.43 -1.56
CA GLY A 77 8.78 -9.40 -1.16
C GLY A 77 10.26 -9.80 -1.22
N PRO A 78 11.16 -8.95 -0.68
CA PRO A 78 12.60 -9.07 -0.89
C PRO A 78 13.26 -10.24 -0.15
N GLU A 79 12.61 -10.79 0.87
CA GLU A 79 13.15 -11.95 1.61
C GLU A 79 12.89 -13.28 0.89
N TYR A 80 12.15 -13.28 -0.23
CA TYR A 80 11.77 -14.49 -0.95
C TYR A 80 12.34 -14.52 -2.36
N SER A 81 12.63 -15.72 -2.85
CA SER A 81 12.92 -15.94 -4.26
C SER A 81 11.68 -15.68 -5.11
N THR A 82 11.90 -15.11 -6.30
CA THR A 82 10.85 -15.03 -7.32
C THR A 82 10.70 -16.36 -8.04
N VAL A 83 9.48 -16.86 -8.16
CA VAL A 83 9.16 -18.10 -8.87
C VAL A 83 8.44 -17.77 -10.17
N LEU A 84 8.91 -18.34 -11.29
CA LEU A 84 8.30 -18.22 -12.61
C LEU A 84 7.62 -19.54 -12.96
N VAL A 85 6.31 -19.49 -13.24
CA VAL A 85 5.50 -20.68 -13.56
C VAL A 85 4.84 -20.49 -14.93
N PRO A 86 5.33 -21.17 -15.99
CA PRO A 86 4.67 -21.17 -17.29
C PRO A 86 3.37 -21.99 -17.24
N PHE A 87 2.34 -21.54 -17.96
CA PHE A 87 1.06 -22.25 -18.05
C PHE A 87 0.30 -21.88 -19.32
N GLU A 88 -0.69 -22.72 -19.67
CA GLU A 88 -1.57 -22.52 -20.80
C GLU A 88 -3.03 -22.45 -20.35
N ILE A 89 -3.78 -21.54 -20.98
CA ILE A 89 -5.22 -21.41 -20.81
C ILE A 89 -5.92 -21.96 -22.04
N THR A 90 -6.77 -22.95 -21.80
CA THR A 90 -7.63 -23.56 -22.80
C THR A 90 -9.08 -23.21 -22.53
N LYS A 91 -9.88 -23.05 -23.62
CA LYS A 91 -11.31 -22.73 -23.56
C LYS A 91 -12.07 -23.60 -22.58
N ASP A 92 -12.83 -22.95 -21.70
CA ASP A 92 -13.73 -23.56 -20.71
C ASP A 92 -13.06 -24.56 -19.76
N LYS A 93 -11.71 -24.60 -19.70
CA LYS A 93 -10.95 -25.45 -18.78
C LYS A 93 -10.37 -24.66 -17.61
N VAL A 94 -10.09 -25.40 -16.53
CA VAL A 94 -9.35 -24.92 -15.36
C VAL A 94 -7.91 -25.43 -15.46
N THR A 95 -6.95 -24.52 -15.50
CA THR A 95 -5.53 -24.80 -15.38
C THR A 95 -5.08 -24.51 -13.96
N THR A 96 -4.60 -25.55 -13.24
CA THR A 96 -4.11 -25.39 -11.88
C THR A 96 -2.58 -25.36 -11.87
N ILE A 97 -2.01 -24.32 -11.25
CA ILE A 97 -0.57 -24.14 -11.08
C ILE A 97 -0.23 -23.98 -9.59
N LYS A 98 1.01 -24.27 -9.22
CA LYS A 98 1.53 -24.14 -7.85
C LYS A 98 2.83 -23.35 -7.88
N ALA A 99 3.01 -22.45 -6.92
CA ALA A 99 4.27 -21.74 -6.69
C ALA A 99 4.73 -21.99 -5.25
N ARG A 100 5.88 -22.63 -5.10
CA ARG A 100 6.56 -22.80 -3.80
C ARG A 100 7.64 -21.75 -3.70
N LEU A 101 7.46 -20.84 -2.76
CA LEU A 101 8.38 -19.75 -2.49
C LEU A 101 9.42 -20.20 -1.46
N ALA A 102 10.68 -19.90 -1.72
CA ALA A 102 11.77 -20.14 -0.78
C ALA A 102 12.19 -18.81 -0.16
N ARG A 103 12.20 -18.76 1.17
CA ARG A 103 12.77 -17.62 1.89
C ARG A 103 14.29 -17.68 1.79
N ILE A 104 14.90 -16.62 1.28
CA ILE A 104 16.35 -16.51 1.02
C ILE A 104 17.07 -15.62 2.04
N ALA A 105 16.32 -14.86 2.82
CA ALA A 105 16.81 -14.03 3.91
C ALA A 105 15.83 -14.09 5.09
N HIS A 106 16.36 -14.03 6.32
CA HIS A 106 15.59 -14.07 7.57
C HIS A 106 15.95 -12.82 8.38
N LEU A 107 15.50 -11.65 7.93
CA LEU A 107 15.87 -10.36 8.54
C LEU A 107 15.33 -10.23 9.97
N THR A 108 14.20 -10.87 10.27
CA THR A 108 13.64 -10.92 11.63
C THR A 108 14.56 -11.56 12.65
N ASP A 109 15.37 -12.56 12.25
CA ASP A 109 16.35 -13.21 13.12
C ASP A 109 17.48 -12.24 13.54
N HIS A 110 17.62 -11.15 12.81
CA HIS A 110 18.57 -10.08 13.07
C HIS A 110 17.93 -8.83 13.66
N GLY A 111 16.66 -8.92 14.08
CA GLY A 111 15.92 -7.82 14.72
C GLY A 111 15.36 -6.78 13.73
N TRP A 112 15.31 -7.09 12.43
CA TRP A 112 14.70 -6.22 11.43
C TRP A 112 13.26 -6.65 11.14
N THR A 113 12.38 -5.66 10.99
CA THR A 113 10.97 -5.87 10.64
C THR A 113 10.60 -4.94 9.50
N ALA A 114 9.98 -5.48 8.44
CA ALA A 114 9.55 -4.70 7.30
C ALA A 114 8.12 -4.19 7.49
N GLY A 115 7.87 -2.95 7.08
CA GLY A 115 6.52 -2.36 7.12
C GLY A 115 6.42 -1.07 6.34
N ASP A 116 5.21 -0.54 6.25
CA ASP A 116 4.87 0.72 5.62
C ASP A 116 4.10 1.60 6.62
N LEU A 117 4.55 2.84 6.80
CA LEU A 117 3.94 3.78 7.75
C LEU A 117 2.99 4.78 7.09
N HIS A 118 2.88 4.77 5.74
CA HIS A 118 2.05 5.73 5.02
C HIS A 118 1.31 5.06 3.87
N HIS A 119 0.04 4.73 4.09
CA HIS A 119 -0.81 4.10 3.07
C HIS A 119 -2.26 4.55 3.21
N HIS A 120 -2.98 4.56 2.08
CA HIS A 120 -4.38 5.00 2.02
C HIS A 120 -5.31 3.85 1.60
N SER A 121 -6.55 3.92 2.10
CA SER A 121 -7.64 3.02 1.73
C SER A 121 -8.81 3.79 1.13
N ILE A 122 -9.90 3.08 0.88
CA ILE A 122 -11.17 3.67 0.39
C ILE A 122 -11.65 4.84 1.27
N TYR A 123 -11.26 4.89 2.54
CA TYR A 123 -11.62 5.97 3.45
C TYR A 123 -10.92 7.30 3.14
N SER A 124 -9.89 7.31 2.28
CA SER A 124 -9.33 8.55 1.67
C SER A 124 -10.08 9.01 0.43
N SER A 125 -11.07 8.27 -0.04
CA SER A 125 -11.81 8.60 -1.25
C SER A 125 -12.83 9.73 -1.05
N PRO A 126 -13.31 10.35 -2.14
CA PRO A 126 -14.34 11.38 -2.06
C PRO A 126 -15.64 10.94 -1.36
N ALA A 127 -15.93 9.64 -1.33
CA ALA A 127 -17.09 9.09 -0.63
C ALA A 127 -17.01 9.28 0.90
N TYR A 128 -15.81 9.43 1.43
CA TYR A 128 -15.53 9.63 2.87
C TYR A 128 -14.90 10.99 3.19
N GLY A 129 -14.98 11.94 2.25
CA GLY A 129 -14.49 13.30 2.44
C GLY A 129 -13.02 13.53 2.09
N GLY A 130 -12.34 12.50 1.57
CA GLY A 130 -10.97 12.61 1.05
C GLY A 130 -10.93 13.07 -0.42
N THR A 131 -9.77 12.99 -1.02
CA THR A 131 -9.52 13.44 -2.40
C THR A 131 -8.90 12.36 -3.29
N ASP A 132 -8.51 11.23 -2.71
CA ASP A 132 -7.75 10.20 -3.41
C ASP A 132 -8.68 9.22 -4.15
N PRO A 133 -8.33 8.83 -5.38
CA PRO A 133 -9.10 7.84 -6.14
C PRO A 133 -8.76 6.40 -5.69
N VAL A 134 -8.68 6.16 -4.38
CA VAL A 134 -8.39 4.84 -3.80
C VAL A 134 -9.69 4.07 -3.59
N ILE A 135 -9.68 2.79 -3.92
CA ILE A 135 -10.84 1.89 -3.82
C ILE A 135 -10.58 0.65 -2.96
N GLU A 136 -9.33 0.40 -2.57
CA GLU A 136 -8.97 -0.74 -1.75
C GLU A 136 -9.51 -0.59 -0.32
N THR A 137 -10.13 -1.66 0.17
CA THR A 137 -10.54 -1.76 1.57
C THR A 137 -9.32 -2.01 2.47
N PRO A 138 -9.40 -1.73 3.79
CA PRO A 138 -8.32 -2.05 4.74
C PRO A 138 -7.84 -3.51 4.65
N ASP A 139 -8.74 -4.47 4.47
CA ASP A 139 -8.40 -5.89 4.25
C ASP A 139 -7.52 -6.09 3.00
N GLN A 140 -7.90 -5.48 1.88
CA GLN A 140 -7.14 -5.56 0.62
C GLN A 140 -5.76 -4.91 0.75
N VAL A 141 -5.67 -3.78 1.46
CA VAL A 141 -4.40 -3.12 1.76
C VAL A 141 -3.51 -4.02 2.62
N CYS A 142 -4.05 -4.62 3.68
CA CYS A 142 -3.31 -5.54 4.53
C CYS A 142 -2.75 -6.74 3.73
N ARG A 143 -3.58 -7.37 2.89
CA ARG A 143 -3.11 -8.45 2.02
C ARG A 143 -2.03 -7.99 1.05
N SER A 144 -2.16 -6.80 0.47
CA SER A 144 -1.13 -6.22 -0.38
C SER A 144 0.21 -6.07 0.36
N MET A 145 0.20 -5.56 1.58
CA MET A 145 1.39 -5.42 2.42
C MET A 145 2.00 -6.78 2.76
N LYS A 146 1.19 -7.76 3.20
CA LYS A 146 1.64 -9.14 3.45
C LYS A 146 2.27 -9.78 2.21
N SER A 147 1.70 -9.54 1.03
CA SER A 147 2.23 -10.08 -0.23
C SER A 147 3.62 -9.54 -0.60
N LEU A 148 4.06 -8.49 0.07
CA LEU A 148 5.38 -7.88 -0.05
C LEU A 148 6.31 -8.24 1.12
N GLY A 149 5.87 -9.16 2.00
CA GLY A 149 6.64 -9.61 3.16
C GLY A 149 6.63 -8.63 4.34
N MET A 150 5.71 -7.67 4.36
CA MET A 150 5.60 -6.73 5.48
C MET A 150 4.91 -7.38 6.67
N GLN A 151 5.42 -7.09 7.87
CA GLN A 151 4.91 -7.58 9.15
C GLN A 151 4.08 -6.54 9.91
N PHE A 152 4.19 -5.26 9.53
CA PHE A 152 3.39 -4.18 10.10
C PHE A 152 3.02 -3.16 9.04
N GLY A 153 2.01 -2.33 9.31
CA GLY A 153 1.66 -1.20 8.48
C GLY A 153 0.78 -0.18 9.18
N ALA A 154 0.90 1.07 8.79
CA ALA A 154 -0.01 2.13 9.20
C ALA A 154 -0.97 2.46 8.04
N LEU A 155 -2.27 2.51 8.36
CA LEU A 155 -3.28 3.00 7.44
C LEU A 155 -3.64 4.43 7.82
N SER A 156 -3.30 5.36 6.95
CA SER A 156 -3.23 6.79 7.24
C SER A 156 -4.15 7.62 6.36
N ASP A 157 -5.42 7.24 6.31
CA ASP A 157 -6.41 7.92 5.47
C ASP A 157 -6.52 9.42 5.77
N HIS A 158 -6.81 10.19 4.73
CA HIS A 158 -6.92 11.64 4.84
C HIS A 158 -8.09 12.07 5.72
N HIS A 159 -7.84 12.99 6.62
CA HIS A 159 -8.82 13.80 7.35
C HIS A 159 -9.80 13.06 8.26
N ASN A 160 -9.70 11.73 8.42
CA ASN A 160 -10.59 10.96 9.27
C ASN A 160 -9.92 9.73 9.89
N VAL A 161 -10.58 9.14 10.88
CA VAL A 161 -10.14 7.93 11.61
C VAL A 161 -11.12 6.76 11.39
N LEU A 162 -11.91 6.80 10.34
CA LEU A 162 -12.97 5.83 10.07
C LEU A 162 -12.46 4.42 9.80
N ASN A 163 -11.22 4.29 9.35
CA ASN A 163 -10.57 3.00 9.08
C ASN A 163 -10.11 2.27 10.35
N HIS A 164 -9.98 2.95 11.50
CA HIS A 164 -9.25 2.43 12.67
C HIS A 164 -9.80 1.09 13.17
N GLU A 165 -11.11 0.96 13.34
CA GLU A 165 -11.73 -0.28 13.82
C GLU A 165 -11.50 -1.45 12.83
N GLU A 166 -11.67 -1.22 11.53
CA GLU A 166 -11.48 -2.24 10.52
C GLU A 166 -9.99 -2.60 10.37
N TRP A 167 -9.11 -1.60 10.45
CA TRP A 167 -7.68 -1.80 10.37
C TRP A 167 -7.11 -2.61 11.54
N GLN A 168 -7.54 -2.31 12.77
CA GLN A 168 -7.13 -3.04 13.97
C GLN A 168 -7.51 -4.53 13.95
N ARG A 169 -8.54 -4.91 13.19
CA ARG A 169 -8.94 -6.31 13.00
C ARG A 169 -7.94 -7.11 12.14
N GLN A 170 -7.05 -6.42 11.40
CA GLN A 170 -6.05 -7.03 10.52
C GLN A 170 -4.84 -7.59 11.30
N ASN A 171 -5.04 -8.13 12.48
CA ASN A 171 -3.98 -8.56 13.41
C ASN A 171 -3.54 -10.03 13.26
N ASN A 172 -3.94 -10.71 12.19
CA ASN A 172 -3.52 -12.08 11.91
C ASN A 172 -2.13 -12.10 11.26
N ASN A 173 -1.08 -12.42 12.04
CA ASN A 173 0.32 -12.39 11.60
C ASN A 173 0.73 -11.05 10.96
N PHE A 174 0.15 -9.95 11.44
CA PHE A 174 0.41 -8.60 10.99
C PHE A 174 0.16 -7.62 12.13
N THR A 175 0.95 -6.56 12.23
CA THR A 175 0.76 -5.52 13.25
C THR A 175 0.14 -4.28 12.61
N PRO A 176 -1.19 -4.07 12.73
CA PRO A 176 -1.85 -2.87 12.23
C PRO A 176 -1.56 -1.69 13.17
N ILE A 177 -1.05 -0.60 12.62
CA ILE A 177 -0.84 0.66 13.34
C ILE A 177 -1.93 1.62 12.87
N ILE A 178 -2.76 2.09 13.80
CA ILE A 178 -3.76 3.13 13.48
C ILE A 178 -3.07 4.45 13.20
N SER A 179 -3.56 5.16 12.20
CA SER A 179 -2.98 6.42 11.78
C SER A 179 -3.98 7.28 11.01
N LYS A 180 -3.67 8.56 10.90
CA LYS A 180 -4.37 9.50 10.03
C LYS A 180 -3.36 10.45 9.40
N GLU A 181 -3.56 10.80 8.13
CA GLU A 181 -2.82 11.89 7.51
C GLU A 181 -3.57 13.21 7.65
N ILE A 182 -2.96 14.13 8.38
CA ILE A 182 -3.43 15.51 8.53
C ILE A 182 -2.85 16.31 7.38
N SER A 183 -3.66 16.56 6.34
CA SER A 183 -3.23 17.27 5.14
C SER A 183 -3.36 18.76 5.33
N THR A 184 -2.24 19.46 5.28
CA THR A 184 -2.20 20.93 5.33
C THR A 184 -1.61 21.50 4.05
N SER A 185 -1.86 22.76 3.77
CA SER A 185 -1.27 23.44 2.60
C SER A 185 0.25 23.70 2.71
N ASN A 186 0.85 23.36 3.86
CA ASN A 186 2.26 23.61 4.14
C ASN A 186 3.07 22.32 4.35
N GLY A 187 2.48 21.20 4.07
CA GLY A 187 3.01 19.86 4.29
C GLY A 187 2.01 18.99 5.03
N HIS A 188 2.24 17.69 5.04
CA HIS A 188 1.36 16.72 5.67
C HIS A 188 2.01 16.13 6.91
N VAL A 189 1.18 15.82 7.90
CA VAL A 189 1.62 15.24 9.19
C VAL A 189 0.87 13.95 9.42
N LEU A 190 1.59 12.86 9.69
CA LEU A 190 0.99 11.63 10.20
C LEU A 190 0.78 11.70 11.70
N GLN A 191 -0.42 11.31 12.09
CA GLN A 191 -0.81 11.00 13.46
C GLN A 191 -0.67 9.49 13.65
N LEU A 192 0.51 9.01 14.07
CA LEU A 192 0.76 7.58 14.27
C LEU A 192 0.34 7.13 15.68
N GLY A 193 -0.41 6.02 15.77
CA GLY A 193 -0.74 5.35 17.03
C GLY A 193 -1.77 6.06 17.91
N VAL A 194 -2.55 6.98 17.36
CA VAL A 194 -3.61 7.71 18.11
C VAL A 194 -4.96 7.40 17.53
N ASP A 195 -5.88 6.98 18.38
CA ASP A 195 -7.26 6.63 17.99
C ASP A 195 -8.16 7.87 17.86
N ASP A 196 -7.92 8.89 18.67
CA ASP A 196 -8.66 10.15 18.61
C ASP A 196 -8.37 10.96 17.34
N ASP A 197 -9.36 11.65 16.84
CA ASP A 197 -9.22 12.54 15.69
C ASP A 197 -8.57 13.88 16.06
N VAL A 198 -7.28 14.05 15.79
CA VAL A 198 -6.57 15.34 15.94
C VAL A 198 -6.90 16.21 14.72
N ILE A 199 -7.67 17.26 14.95
CA ILE A 199 -8.18 18.13 13.90
C ILE A 199 -7.20 19.27 13.59
N TYR A 200 -6.98 19.52 12.30
CA TYR A 200 -6.24 20.68 11.82
C TYR A 200 -7.19 21.87 11.58
N GLU A 201 -6.96 22.96 12.30
CA GLU A 201 -7.73 24.19 12.15
C GLU A 201 -7.04 25.15 11.18
N ILE A 202 -7.58 25.27 9.96
CA ILE A 202 -7.00 26.15 8.94
C ILE A 202 -7.32 27.62 9.27
N PRO A 203 -6.31 28.45 9.56
CA PRO A 203 -6.54 29.91 9.71
C PRO A 203 -7.11 30.50 8.41
N LYS A 204 -8.14 31.35 8.53
CA LYS A 204 -8.87 31.89 7.38
C LYS A 204 -8.61 33.39 7.17
N GLY A 205 -8.63 33.83 5.91
CA GLY A 205 -8.56 35.25 5.54
C GLY A 205 -7.32 35.93 6.09
N LYS A 206 -7.49 37.11 6.75
CA LYS A 206 -6.40 37.88 7.34
C LYS A 206 -5.67 37.20 8.50
N GLU A 207 -6.25 36.14 9.04
CA GLU A 207 -5.65 35.34 10.11
C GLU A 207 -4.63 34.32 9.61
N ARG A 208 -4.56 34.06 8.30
CA ARG A 208 -3.60 33.13 7.70
C ARG A 208 -2.21 33.78 7.60
N THR A 209 -1.54 33.89 8.74
CA THR A 209 -0.15 34.35 8.82
C THR A 209 0.79 33.15 8.98
N THR A 210 2.05 33.30 8.58
CA THR A 210 3.09 32.28 8.76
C THR A 210 3.18 31.86 10.23
N GLU A 211 3.12 32.81 11.16
CA GLU A 211 3.16 32.56 12.60
C GLU A 211 1.99 31.67 13.06
N LYS A 212 0.75 31.97 12.64
CA LYS A 212 -0.42 31.14 13.00
C LYS A 212 -0.33 29.72 12.42
N LEU A 213 0.16 29.58 11.20
CA LEU A 213 0.38 28.28 10.57
C LEU A 213 1.45 27.47 11.34
N ARG A 214 2.55 28.12 11.75
CA ARG A 214 3.59 27.49 12.59
C ARG A 214 3.02 27.04 13.92
N ASN A 215 2.27 27.90 14.58
CA ASN A 215 1.66 27.56 15.88
C ASN A 215 0.68 26.39 15.75
N GLU A 216 -0.03 26.28 14.64
CA GLU A 216 -0.93 25.16 14.38
C GLU A 216 -0.16 23.84 14.19
N PHE A 217 0.97 23.83 13.48
CA PHE A 217 1.85 22.64 13.41
C PHE A 217 2.34 22.21 14.78
N ILE A 218 2.80 23.17 15.59
CA ILE A 218 3.25 22.90 16.98
C ILE A 218 2.09 22.30 17.79
N ARG A 219 0.89 22.87 17.66
CA ARG A 219 -0.29 22.40 18.38
C ARG A 219 -0.64 20.97 18.03
N ILE A 220 -0.76 20.63 16.71
CA ILE A 220 -1.13 19.27 16.29
C ILE A 220 -0.07 18.25 16.70
N CYS A 221 1.23 18.54 16.56
CA CYS A 221 2.29 17.65 17.00
C CYS A 221 2.27 17.45 18.53
N SER A 222 2.03 18.53 19.30
CA SER A 222 1.90 18.46 20.75
C SER A 222 0.67 17.64 21.19
N GLU A 223 -0.44 17.76 20.46
CA GLU A 223 -1.65 17.02 20.75
C GLU A 223 -1.49 15.52 20.45
N ILE A 224 -0.86 15.18 19.33
CA ILE A 224 -0.52 13.79 18.98
C ILE A 224 0.32 13.16 20.11
N ARG A 225 1.38 13.87 20.58
CA ARG A 225 2.22 13.38 21.68
C ARG A 225 1.47 13.21 22.99
N LYS A 226 0.64 14.18 23.37
CA LYS A 226 -0.18 14.10 24.59
C LYS A 226 -1.10 12.88 24.60
N LYS A 227 -1.51 12.42 23.41
CA LYS A 227 -2.33 11.22 23.23
C LYS A 227 -1.48 9.93 23.11
N GLY A 228 -0.17 10.01 23.25
CA GLY A 228 0.76 8.88 23.22
C GLY A 228 1.20 8.47 21.81
N GLY A 229 0.88 9.26 20.80
CA GLY A 229 1.27 8.99 19.40
C GLY A 229 2.56 9.70 18.98
N LEU A 230 2.97 9.42 17.75
CA LEU A 230 4.17 9.98 17.13
C LEU A 230 3.79 10.83 15.90
N PRO A 231 4.08 12.14 15.89
CA PRO A 231 3.96 12.96 14.69
C PRO A 231 5.11 12.68 13.72
N GLN A 232 4.77 12.39 12.45
CA GLN A 232 5.72 12.20 11.36
C GLN A 232 5.46 13.26 10.28
N VAL A 233 6.52 13.85 9.71
CA VAL A 233 6.39 14.66 8.50
C VAL A 233 6.40 13.75 7.26
N ASN A 234 5.36 13.90 6.40
CA ASN A 234 5.20 13.09 5.20
C ASN A 234 5.79 13.77 3.97
N HIS A 235 6.31 12.94 3.05
CA HIS A 235 6.81 13.33 1.72
C HIS A 235 7.33 14.78 1.63
N PRO A 236 8.24 15.19 2.54
CA PRO A 236 8.65 16.60 2.67
C PRO A 236 9.32 17.13 1.41
N PHE A 237 9.80 16.25 0.55
CA PHE A 237 10.50 16.57 -0.70
C PHE A 237 9.67 16.32 -1.96
N ASP A 238 8.40 15.93 -1.83
CA ASP A 238 7.54 15.69 -2.99
C ASP A 238 7.30 16.97 -3.77
N VAL A 239 7.72 16.96 -5.03
CA VAL A 239 7.56 18.08 -5.95
C VAL A 239 6.40 17.87 -6.93
N SER A 240 5.83 16.68 -6.97
CA SER A 240 4.87 16.28 -7.99
C SER A 240 3.47 16.81 -7.74
N PHE A 241 3.07 16.94 -6.46
CA PHE A 241 1.69 17.26 -6.06
C PHE A 241 1.55 18.54 -5.22
N SER A 242 2.58 19.34 -5.08
CA SER A 242 2.58 20.55 -4.21
C SER A 242 2.28 20.23 -2.73
N THR A 243 2.46 18.99 -2.33
CA THR A 243 2.23 18.49 -0.96
C THR A 243 3.52 18.43 -0.14
N ARG A 244 4.63 18.87 -0.73
CA ARG A 244 5.92 18.96 -0.05
C ARG A 244 5.85 19.89 1.17
N TYR A 245 6.66 19.57 2.15
CA TYR A 245 6.83 20.42 3.32
C TYR A 245 7.34 21.81 2.89
N ASN A 246 6.65 22.87 3.31
CA ASN A 246 7.01 24.24 2.90
C ASN A 246 8.37 24.61 3.50
N SER A 247 9.29 25.09 2.65
CA SER A 247 10.64 25.48 3.06
C SER A 247 10.69 26.53 4.18
N GLU A 248 9.64 27.33 4.33
CA GLU A 248 9.50 28.32 5.43
C GLU A 248 9.38 27.67 6.82
N PHE A 249 9.14 26.34 6.88
CA PHE A 249 8.94 25.58 8.10
C PHE A 249 10.08 24.57 8.37
N TRP A 250 11.15 24.56 7.58
CA TRP A 250 12.27 23.63 7.75
C TRP A 250 12.98 23.76 9.10
N ASP A 251 12.98 24.93 9.69
CA ASP A 251 13.51 25.18 11.04
C ASP A 251 12.65 24.54 12.15
N MET A 252 11.45 24.06 11.80
CA MET A 252 10.54 23.37 12.72
C MET A 252 10.64 21.84 12.66
N VAL A 253 11.54 21.29 11.86
CA VAL A 253 11.63 19.82 11.69
C VAL A 253 11.81 19.07 13.02
N GLU A 254 12.41 19.71 14.03
CA GLU A 254 12.60 19.16 15.38
C GLU A 254 11.29 18.88 16.14
N ILE A 255 10.16 19.41 15.68
CA ILE A 255 8.86 19.10 16.31
C ILE A 255 8.32 17.71 15.92
N PHE A 256 8.91 17.04 14.92
CA PHE A 256 8.54 15.70 14.50
C PHE A 256 9.48 14.64 15.10
N GLU A 257 8.96 13.45 15.37
CA GLU A 257 9.74 12.29 15.79
C GLU A 257 10.30 11.49 14.62
N SER A 258 9.67 11.59 13.46
CA SER A 258 10.08 10.87 12.24
C SER A 258 9.79 11.66 10.98
N MET A 259 10.45 11.25 9.91
CA MET A 259 10.31 11.86 8.60
C MET A 259 10.26 10.76 7.54
N GLU A 260 9.33 10.88 6.63
CA GLU A 260 9.29 10.02 5.45
C GLU A 260 10.39 10.45 4.48
N ILE A 261 11.28 9.51 4.14
CA ILE A 261 12.42 9.76 3.23
C ILE A 261 12.18 9.18 1.82
N TRP A 262 11.12 8.39 1.65
CA TRP A 262 10.71 7.80 0.40
C TRP A 262 9.21 7.69 0.32
N ASN A 263 8.62 8.21 -0.76
CA ASN A 263 7.19 8.10 -1.05
C ASN A 263 6.98 7.75 -2.52
N GLY A 264 6.29 6.64 -2.79
CA GLY A 264 5.93 6.23 -4.13
C GLY A 264 7.09 5.91 -5.07
N ALA A 265 6.93 6.25 -6.35
CA ALA A 265 7.81 5.80 -7.43
C ALA A 265 8.98 6.74 -7.77
N THR A 266 9.06 7.91 -7.17
CA THR A 266 10.13 8.88 -7.44
C THR A 266 11.22 8.79 -6.38
N PRO A 267 12.40 8.22 -6.73
CA PRO A 267 13.59 8.38 -5.89
C PRO A 267 14.01 9.85 -5.87
N PHE A 268 14.57 10.29 -4.74
CA PHE A 268 15.20 11.59 -4.60
C PHE A 268 16.39 11.75 -5.53
#